data_df67c78764bb8f59628c4fafadf6d4e6
#
_entry.id   df67c78764bb8f59628c4fafadf6d4e6
#
_cell.length_a   1.000
_cell.length_b   1.000
_cell.length_c   1.000
_cell.angle_alpha   90.00
_cell.angle_beta   90.00
_cell.angle_gamma   90.00
#
_symmetry.space_group_name_H-M   'P 1'
#
loop_
_entity.id
_entity.type
_entity.pdbx_description
1 polymer ?
#
loop_
_entity_poly.entity_id
_entity_poly.type
_entity_poly.pdbx_seq_one_letter_code
_entity_poly.pdbx_strand_id
1 'polypeptide(L)'
;MKQFLLMLLASAAMAQNYQPTPENLNARQWFQDAKFGLFIHWGVYSVLGRGEWVMNNEKITVADYEKLPAQFNPTEFNPAAWVAMAKDAGMKYITITSKHHDGFAMWGTKQSDWDIVDRTPYHQDALKMLADECHRQGIKLFFYHSQLDWHNPDYFPRGRTGVNSGRPEQGDWNKYLDYMDNQLRELLTGYGEIGGIWFDGMWDKPDADWRLARTYGLIHSLQPAAMVGSNHHLKPFDGEDFQMFEKDLPGKNTTGFSGRSEVGALPLETCETMNDAWGYNSNDKHFKSTTQLIQYLVKAAGNNANFLLNVGPMPNGKIQPEFVQTLHAVGDWMGRNGESVYGTRGGPVTPRPWGVTTQKPGKIYVHVLDWSDELLALPKLANVRSATVLGSGQKVEVQQVDGGTLLRLPAGRDAVDTVIVLAADGR
;
A
#
# COMPACT_ATOMS: atom_id res chain seq x y z
N MET A 1 51.37 39.74 -27.14
CA MET A 1 50.00 39.67 -26.60
C MET A 1 49.36 38.35 -27.07
N LYS A 2 49.36 37.33 -26.21
CA LYS A 2 48.68 36.06 -26.49
C LYS A 2 47.43 36.04 -25.67
N GLN A 3 46.25 36.09 -26.31
CA GLN A 3 44.94 35.90 -25.66
C GLN A 3 44.76 34.40 -25.44
N PHE A 4 44.60 34.04 -24.14
CA PHE A 4 44.12 32.73 -23.75
C PHE A 4 42.58 32.75 -23.78
N LEU A 5 41.98 31.96 -24.67
CA LEU A 5 40.54 31.73 -24.73
C LEU A 5 40.23 30.56 -23.80
N LEU A 6 39.65 30.84 -22.63
CA LEU A 6 39.10 29.81 -21.73
C LEU A 6 37.76 29.34 -22.31
N MET A 7 37.72 28.14 -22.89
CA MET A 7 36.46 27.44 -23.15
C MET A 7 35.92 26.85 -21.86
N LEU A 8 34.82 27.44 -21.33
CA LEU A 8 33.97 26.81 -20.33
C LEU A 8 33.17 25.71 -21.02
N LEU A 9 33.56 24.46 -20.79
CA LEU A 9 32.74 23.29 -21.06
C LEU A 9 31.64 23.22 -19.97
N ALA A 10 30.47 23.74 -20.29
CA ALA A 10 29.26 23.44 -19.55
C ALA A 10 28.87 21.99 -19.89
N SER A 11 29.22 21.04 -19.03
CA SER A 11 28.66 19.71 -19.06
C SER A 11 27.17 19.82 -18.68
N ALA A 12 26.30 19.78 -19.70
CA ALA A 12 24.90 19.49 -19.49
C ALA A 12 24.86 18.05 -18.95
N ALA A 13 24.66 17.90 -17.64
CA ALA A 13 24.28 16.62 -17.06
C ALA A 13 22.90 16.28 -17.66
N MET A 14 22.88 15.44 -18.67
CA MET A 14 21.65 14.78 -19.08
C MET A 14 21.14 14.05 -17.83
N ALA A 15 19.91 14.33 -17.43
CA ALA A 15 19.23 13.55 -16.40
C ALA A 15 19.26 12.08 -16.88
N GLN A 16 20.07 11.28 -16.23
CA GLN A 16 20.20 9.87 -16.55
C GLN A 16 18.92 9.22 -16.05
N ASN A 17 18.09 8.68 -16.97
CA ASN A 17 16.88 7.94 -16.60
C ASN A 17 17.27 6.86 -15.59
N TYR A 18 16.50 6.74 -14.50
CA TYR A 18 16.71 5.73 -13.48
C TYR A 18 16.76 4.34 -14.09
N GLN A 19 17.78 3.58 -13.75
CA GLN A 19 17.91 2.19 -14.13
C GLN A 19 17.87 1.33 -12.86
N PRO A 20 16.82 0.49 -12.69
CA PRO A 20 16.70 -0.35 -11.51
C PRO A 20 17.85 -1.36 -11.45
N THR A 21 18.42 -1.57 -10.26
CA THR A 21 19.44 -2.58 -10.02
C THR A 21 18.83 -4.00 -10.06
N PRO A 22 19.65 -5.06 -10.20
CA PRO A 22 19.16 -6.43 -10.07
C PRO A 22 18.42 -6.69 -8.76
N GLU A 23 18.89 -6.11 -7.64
CA GLU A 23 18.25 -6.22 -6.33
C GLU A 23 16.84 -5.58 -6.34
N ASN A 24 16.71 -4.40 -6.97
CA ASN A 24 15.44 -3.73 -7.11
C ASN A 24 14.48 -4.53 -8.02
N LEU A 25 14.95 -5.06 -9.14
CA LEU A 25 14.14 -5.91 -10.02
C LEU A 25 13.64 -7.17 -9.31
N ASN A 26 14.48 -7.79 -8.49
CA ASN A 26 14.09 -8.92 -7.64
C ASN A 26 13.04 -8.50 -6.59
N ALA A 27 13.17 -7.32 -5.99
CA ALA A 27 12.20 -6.77 -5.06
C ALA A 27 10.84 -6.51 -5.73
N ARG A 28 10.84 -5.93 -6.95
CA ARG A 28 9.61 -5.75 -7.77
C ARG A 28 8.94 -7.09 -8.08
N GLN A 29 9.73 -8.10 -8.46
CA GLN A 29 9.19 -9.44 -8.71
C GLN A 29 8.57 -10.06 -7.46
N TRP A 30 9.30 -10.00 -6.33
CA TRP A 30 8.79 -10.45 -5.04
C TRP A 30 7.48 -9.74 -4.66
N PHE A 31 7.41 -8.43 -4.86
CA PHE A 31 6.24 -7.63 -4.54
C PHE A 31 5.03 -8.06 -5.39
N GLN A 32 5.22 -8.27 -6.69
CA GLN A 32 4.16 -8.79 -7.56
C GLN A 32 3.65 -10.17 -7.13
N ASP A 33 4.50 -10.99 -6.52
CA ASP A 33 4.14 -12.34 -6.06
C ASP A 33 3.47 -12.32 -4.67
N ALA A 34 3.75 -11.30 -3.86
CA ALA A 34 3.26 -11.16 -2.49
C ALA A 34 1.74 -10.96 -2.40
N LYS A 35 1.13 -10.19 -3.27
CA LYS A 35 -0.31 -9.98 -3.49
C LYS A 35 -1.10 -9.37 -2.35
N PHE A 36 -0.73 -9.57 -1.07
CA PHE A 36 -1.52 -9.15 0.06
C PHE A 36 -0.65 -8.57 1.17
N GLY A 37 -0.98 -7.36 1.64
CA GLY A 37 -0.28 -6.64 2.70
C GLY A 37 -1.22 -5.98 3.70
N LEU A 38 -0.70 -5.65 4.89
CA LEU A 38 -1.36 -4.87 5.92
C LEU A 38 -0.93 -3.41 5.84
N PHE A 39 -1.88 -2.49 5.76
CA PHE A 39 -1.64 -1.09 5.97
C PHE A 39 -2.00 -0.68 7.39
N ILE A 40 -1.19 0.15 8.03
CA ILE A 40 -1.44 0.62 9.39
C ILE A 40 -1.37 2.14 9.42
N HIS A 41 -2.51 2.79 9.59
CA HIS A 41 -2.58 4.23 9.86
C HIS A 41 -2.66 4.47 11.35
N TRP A 42 -1.52 4.83 11.96
CA TRP A 42 -1.42 5.03 13.40
C TRP A 42 -0.54 6.22 13.74
N GLY A 43 -1.02 7.09 14.62
CA GLY A 43 -0.33 8.30 15.03
C GLY A 43 -1.09 9.01 16.14
N VAL A 44 -0.62 10.19 16.52
CA VAL A 44 -1.19 11.01 17.59
C VAL A 44 -2.65 11.39 17.34
N TYR A 45 -3.09 11.46 16.08
CA TYR A 45 -4.49 11.69 15.71
C TYR A 45 -5.46 10.64 16.27
N SER A 46 -4.98 9.43 16.57
CA SER A 46 -5.82 8.38 17.17
C SER A 46 -6.38 8.76 18.53
N VAL A 47 -5.71 9.66 19.26
CA VAL A 47 -6.20 10.20 20.55
C VAL A 47 -7.57 10.83 20.41
N LEU A 48 -7.81 11.55 19.33
CA LEU A 48 -9.10 12.20 19.08
C LEU A 48 -10.17 11.21 18.59
N GLY A 49 -9.77 10.06 18.02
CA GLY A 49 -10.71 9.02 17.58
C GLY A 49 -11.66 9.48 16.48
N ARG A 50 -11.21 10.35 15.57
CA ARG A 50 -12.00 10.93 14.46
C ARG A 50 -11.28 10.87 13.11
N GLY A 51 -10.38 9.88 12.97
CA GLY A 51 -9.59 9.67 11.77
C GLY A 51 -8.33 10.54 11.70
N GLU A 52 -7.51 10.26 10.73
CA GLU A 52 -6.16 10.85 10.52
C GLU A 52 -6.20 12.29 9.98
N TRP A 53 -7.32 12.67 9.36
CA TRP A 53 -7.53 14.02 8.80
C TRP A 53 -8.11 15.03 9.80
N VAL A 54 -8.31 14.63 11.05
CA VAL A 54 -9.01 15.43 12.07
C VAL A 54 -8.42 16.83 12.24
N MET A 55 -7.10 16.98 12.19
CA MET A 55 -6.43 18.28 12.31
C MET A 55 -6.90 19.26 11.23
N ASN A 56 -6.95 18.81 9.97
CA ASN A 56 -7.41 19.63 8.85
C ASN A 56 -8.93 19.83 8.87
N ASN A 57 -9.69 18.76 9.06
CA ASN A 57 -11.16 18.78 8.94
C ASN A 57 -11.82 19.62 10.02
N GLU A 58 -11.28 19.61 11.23
CA GLU A 58 -11.77 20.39 12.36
C GLU A 58 -11.01 21.71 12.57
N LYS A 59 -10.09 22.03 11.65
CA LYS A 59 -9.32 23.27 11.67
C LYS A 59 -8.54 23.48 12.97
N ILE A 60 -8.00 22.38 13.53
CA ILE A 60 -7.23 22.43 14.77
C ILE A 60 -5.89 23.12 14.49
N THR A 61 -5.57 24.11 15.33
CA THR A 61 -4.29 24.83 15.20
C THR A 61 -3.12 23.96 15.65
N VAL A 62 -1.91 24.23 15.17
CA VAL A 62 -0.69 23.57 15.65
C VAL A 62 -0.59 23.65 17.18
N ALA A 63 -0.80 24.85 17.75
CA ALA A 63 -0.72 25.08 19.18
C ALA A 63 -1.71 24.24 20.02
N ASP A 64 -2.88 23.91 19.46
CA ASP A 64 -3.84 23.02 20.14
C ASP A 64 -3.52 21.57 19.87
N TYR A 65 -3.05 21.23 18.67
CA TYR A 65 -2.69 19.87 18.29
C TYR A 65 -1.46 19.37 19.06
N GLU A 66 -0.49 20.25 19.36
CA GLU A 66 0.70 19.95 20.15
C GLU A 66 0.41 19.51 21.61
N LYS A 67 -0.84 19.63 22.06
CA LYS A 67 -1.28 19.14 23.38
C LYS A 67 -1.62 17.65 23.37
N LEU A 68 -1.83 17.04 22.20
CA LEU A 68 -2.28 15.65 22.06
C LEU A 68 -1.21 14.61 22.48
N PRO A 69 0.08 14.78 22.16
CA PRO A 69 1.09 13.78 22.51
C PRO A 69 1.13 13.45 24.00
N ALA A 70 0.84 14.39 24.90
CA ALA A 70 0.75 14.13 26.34
C ALA A 70 -0.32 13.08 26.72
N GLN A 71 -1.27 12.80 25.83
CA GLN A 71 -2.33 11.81 26.00
C GLN A 71 -2.08 10.53 25.20
N PHE A 72 -1.05 10.53 24.32
CA PHE A 72 -0.72 9.39 23.49
C PHE A 72 0.27 8.48 24.21
N ASN A 73 -0.25 7.47 24.89
CA ASN A 73 0.54 6.52 25.67
C ASN A 73 0.15 5.07 25.33
N PRO A 74 0.65 4.51 24.23
CA PRO A 74 0.22 3.21 23.72
C PRO A 74 0.86 2.03 24.47
N THR A 75 0.59 1.90 25.77
CA THR A 75 1.16 0.85 26.64
C THR A 75 0.69 -0.57 26.29
N GLU A 76 -0.34 -0.70 25.45
CA GLU A 76 -0.86 -1.99 24.97
C GLU A 76 -0.38 -2.31 23.53
N PHE A 77 0.52 -1.51 22.97
CA PHE A 77 1.14 -1.82 21.69
C PHE A 77 1.99 -3.08 21.79
N ASN A 78 1.65 -4.07 20.97
CA ASN A 78 2.35 -5.34 20.92
C ASN A 78 2.73 -5.66 19.47
N PRO A 79 3.95 -5.29 19.02
CA PRO A 79 4.37 -5.51 17.64
C PRO A 79 4.40 -6.99 17.25
N ALA A 80 4.72 -7.89 18.20
CA ALA A 80 4.71 -9.33 17.95
C ALA A 80 3.30 -9.84 17.57
N ALA A 81 2.28 -9.36 18.29
CA ALA A 81 0.89 -9.71 18.00
C ALA A 81 0.41 -9.08 16.67
N TRP A 82 0.83 -7.86 16.35
CA TRP A 82 0.48 -7.21 15.08
C TRP A 82 1.06 -7.98 13.88
N VAL A 83 2.35 -8.35 13.96
CA VAL A 83 3.00 -9.12 12.88
C VAL A 83 2.41 -10.53 12.77
N ALA A 84 2.15 -11.20 13.90
CA ALA A 84 1.49 -12.52 13.90
C ALA A 84 0.11 -12.46 13.25
N MET A 85 -0.72 -11.47 13.61
CA MET A 85 -2.04 -11.26 13.01
C MET A 85 -1.95 -11.05 11.49
N ALA A 86 -1.00 -10.25 11.01
CA ALA A 86 -0.80 -10.06 9.58
C ALA A 86 -0.43 -11.38 8.88
N LYS A 87 0.46 -12.18 9.47
CA LYS A 87 0.83 -13.51 8.96
C LYS A 87 -0.35 -14.47 8.93
N ASP A 88 -1.12 -14.51 10.01
CA ASP A 88 -2.29 -15.37 10.13
C ASP A 88 -3.36 -15.01 9.09
N ALA A 89 -3.52 -13.71 8.80
CA ALA A 89 -4.35 -13.23 7.70
C ALA A 89 -3.82 -13.60 6.29
N GLY A 90 -2.58 -14.10 6.20
CA GLY A 90 -1.93 -14.46 4.93
C GLY A 90 -1.15 -13.30 4.29
N MET A 91 -0.97 -12.18 4.98
CA MET A 91 -0.24 -11.02 4.46
C MET A 91 1.27 -11.28 4.41
N LYS A 92 1.95 -10.68 3.44
CA LYS A 92 3.39 -10.87 3.17
C LYS A 92 4.23 -9.65 3.53
N TYR A 93 3.62 -8.50 3.70
CA TYR A 93 4.27 -7.25 4.08
C TYR A 93 3.34 -6.38 4.91
N ILE A 94 3.94 -5.43 5.61
CA ILE A 94 3.27 -4.39 6.39
C ILE A 94 3.76 -3.04 5.88
N THR A 95 2.83 -2.10 5.65
CA THR A 95 3.11 -0.69 5.45
C THR A 95 2.56 0.07 6.65
N ILE A 96 3.38 0.88 7.33
CA ILE A 96 2.96 1.68 8.49
C ILE A 96 3.27 3.16 8.28
N THR A 97 2.36 4.03 8.72
CA THR A 97 2.62 5.48 8.76
C THR A 97 3.81 5.78 9.68
N SER A 98 4.96 6.11 9.11
CA SER A 98 6.09 6.64 9.87
C SER A 98 5.78 8.07 10.31
N LYS A 99 5.25 8.88 9.40
CA LYS A 99 4.75 10.23 9.62
C LYS A 99 3.56 10.45 8.70
N HIS A 100 2.40 10.86 9.24
CA HIS A 100 1.24 11.27 8.46
C HIS A 100 1.25 12.79 8.22
N HIS A 101 0.20 13.35 7.65
CA HIS A 101 0.09 14.78 7.28
C HIS A 101 0.19 15.76 8.46
N ASP A 102 -0.08 15.30 9.67
CA ASP A 102 0.10 16.06 10.90
C ASP A 102 1.57 16.27 11.31
N GLY A 103 2.50 15.70 10.56
CA GLY A 103 3.93 15.82 10.77
C GLY A 103 4.48 15.02 11.95
N PHE A 104 3.63 14.32 12.73
CA PHE A 104 4.06 13.61 13.93
C PHE A 104 4.81 12.32 13.56
N ALA A 105 6.06 12.22 14.02
CA ALA A 105 6.92 11.08 13.75
C ALA A 105 6.69 9.95 14.76
N MET A 106 6.49 8.71 14.27
CA MET A 106 6.29 7.52 15.10
C MET A 106 7.60 6.86 15.54
N TRP A 107 8.73 7.58 15.40
CA TRP A 107 10.08 7.20 15.84
C TRP A 107 10.80 8.41 16.43
N GLY A 108 11.91 8.20 17.16
CA GLY A 108 12.76 9.28 17.69
C GLY A 108 13.58 9.93 16.58
N THR A 109 13.01 10.88 15.86
CA THR A 109 13.71 11.60 14.79
C THR A 109 14.67 12.63 15.36
N LYS A 110 15.82 12.78 14.74
CA LYS A 110 16.80 13.83 15.10
C LYS A 110 16.53 15.16 14.40
N GLN A 111 15.49 15.22 13.59
CA GLN A 111 15.17 16.39 12.79
C GLN A 111 14.24 17.38 13.53
N SER A 112 13.49 16.89 14.51
CA SER A 112 12.61 17.69 15.38
C SER A 112 12.33 16.90 16.67
N ASP A 113 11.71 17.56 17.64
CA ASP A 113 11.16 16.92 18.83
C ASP A 113 9.66 16.57 18.68
N TRP A 114 9.08 16.74 17.47
CA TRP A 114 7.69 16.43 17.18
C TRP A 114 7.53 14.94 16.88
N ASP A 115 7.73 14.10 17.91
CA ASP A 115 7.76 12.66 17.77
C ASP A 115 7.29 11.91 19.03
N ILE A 116 7.09 10.60 18.86
CA ILE A 116 6.56 9.70 19.88
C ILE A 116 7.53 9.54 21.08
N VAL A 117 8.83 9.66 20.87
CA VAL A 117 9.85 9.45 21.91
C VAL A 117 9.96 10.69 22.80
N ASP A 118 10.04 11.87 22.20
CA ASP A 118 10.30 13.12 22.91
C ASP A 118 9.03 13.74 23.51
N ARG A 119 7.89 13.63 22.82
CA ARG A 119 6.67 14.35 23.17
C ARG A 119 5.61 13.54 23.89
N THR A 120 5.76 12.21 23.99
CA THR A 120 4.75 11.36 24.63
C THR A 120 5.24 10.72 25.92
N PRO A 121 4.35 10.34 26.84
CA PRO A 121 4.75 9.57 28.04
C PRO A 121 5.20 8.14 27.70
N TYR A 122 5.03 7.69 26.47
CA TYR A 122 5.47 6.37 26.01
C TYR A 122 6.98 6.24 25.89
N HIS A 123 7.66 7.28 25.42
CA HIS A 123 9.13 7.39 25.31
C HIS A 123 9.83 6.21 24.61
N GLN A 124 9.15 5.54 23.68
CA GLN A 124 9.74 4.41 22.93
C GLN A 124 9.53 4.59 21.43
N ASP A 125 10.47 4.10 20.66
CA ASP A 125 10.43 4.08 19.20
C ASP A 125 9.54 2.92 18.72
N ALA A 126 8.30 3.23 18.37
CA ALA A 126 7.32 2.25 17.92
C ALA A 126 7.70 1.60 16.58
N LEU A 127 8.34 2.36 15.68
CA LEU A 127 8.78 1.82 14.40
C LEU A 127 9.94 0.85 14.56
N LYS A 128 10.88 1.14 15.48
CA LYS A 128 12.00 0.22 15.76
C LYS A 128 11.49 -1.11 16.31
N MET A 129 10.55 -1.05 17.26
CA MET A 129 9.95 -2.25 17.84
C MET A 129 9.23 -3.08 16.77
N LEU A 130 8.49 -2.44 15.86
CA LEU A 130 7.80 -3.13 14.78
C LEU A 130 8.79 -3.69 13.74
N ALA A 131 9.83 -2.93 13.37
CA ALA A 131 10.83 -3.37 12.41
C ALA A 131 11.58 -4.62 12.90
N ASP A 132 12.02 -4.62 14.16
CA ASP A 132 12.70 -5.78 14.76
C ASP A 132 11.80 -7.02 14.74
N GLU A 133 10.53 -6.84 15.00
CA GLU A 133 9.58 -7.94 14.99
C GLU A 133 9.23 -8.43 13.58
N CYS A 134 9.12 -7.52 12.61
CA CYS A 134 8.97 -7.88 11.20
C CYS A 134 10.16 -8.72 10.71
N HIS A 135 11.39 -8.32 11.03
CA HIS A 135 12.59 -9.09 10.70
C HIS A 135 12.60 -10.46 11.37
N ARG A 136 12.27 -10.52 12.65
CA ARG A 136 12.22 -11.77 13.42
C ARG A 136 11.20 -12.77 12.84
N GLN A 137 10.06 -12.27 12.37
CA GLN A 137 8.97 -13.11 11.84
C GLN A 137 9.00 -13.29 10.31
N GLY A 138 9.92 -12.63 9.60
CA GLY A 138 10.10 -12.74 8.15
C GLY A 138 8.99 -12.04 7.34
N ILE A 139 8.46 -10.91 7.84
CA ILE A 139 7.54 -10.02 7.13
C ILE A 139 8.33 -8.82 6.62
N LYS A 140 8.13 -8.41 5.36
CA LYS A 140 8.75 -7.17 4.86
C LYS A 140 8.00 -5.95 5.38
N LEU A 141 8.75 -4.95 5.85
CA LEU A 141 8.22 -3.69 6.36
C LEU A 141 8.42 -2.57 5.33
N PHE A 142 7.38 -1.80 5.07
CA PHE A 142 7.41 -0.55 4.31
C PHE A 142 7.03 0.59 5.22
N PHE A 143 7.63 1.75 5.01
CA PHE A 143 7.22 2.97 5.69
C PHE A 143 6.40 3.86 4.76
N TYR A 144 5.14 4.12 5.12
CA TYR A 144 4.42 5.27 4.56
C TYR A 144 5.07 6.53 5.13
N HIS A 145 5.34 7.49 4.27
CA HIS A 145 5.92 8.77 4.66
C HIS A 145 5.21 9.91 3.94
N SER A 146 4.51 10.74 4.69
CA SER A 146 3.85 11.91 4.12
C SER A 146 4.87 12.93 3.63
N GLN A 147 4.73 13.33 2.36
CA GLN A 147 5.43 14.48 1.79
C GLN A 147 4.78 15.80 2.23
N LEU A 148 3.47 15.79 2.48
CA LEU A 148 2.71 16.88 3.07
C LEU A 148 2.96 16.95 4.59
N ASP A 149 3.04 18.16 5.15
CA ASP A 149 3.24 18.38 6.58
C ASP A 149 2.48 19.62 7.05
N TRP A 150 1.46 19.40 7.89
CA TRP A 150 0.66 20.49 8.44
C TRP A 150 1.30 21.17 9.66
N HIS A 151 2.34 20.57 10.25
CA HIS A 151 3.01 21.06 11.44
C HIS A 151 4.28 21.84 11.12
N ASN A 152 5.11 21.35 10.19
CA ASN A 152 6.42 21.94 9.91
C ASN A 152 6.30 23.35 9.31
N PRO A 153 6.90 24.38 9.92
CA PRO A 153 6.82 25.76 9.41
C PRO A 153 7.47 25.95 8.04
N ASP A 154 8.50 25.17 7.73
CA ASP A 154 9.22 25.25 6.46
C ASP A 154 8.46 24.57 5.29
N TYR A 155 7.34 23.85 5.56
CA TYR A 155 6.39 23.45 4.52
C TYR A 155 5.64 24.70 4.00
N PHE A 156 6.37 25.56 3.31
CA PHE A 156 5.91 26.87 2.85
C PHE A 156 6.36 27.12 1.39
N PRO A 157 5.55 27.79 0.53
CA PRO A 157 4.18 28.25 0.83
C PRO A 157 3.24 27.08 1.15
N ARG A 158 2.13 27.35 1.86
CA ARG A 158 1.15 26.33 2.22
C ARG A 158 0.55 25.69 0.98
N GLY A 159 0.22 24.41 1.07
CA GLY A 159 -0.48 23.68 0.03
C GLY A 159 -2.00 23.97 0.04
N ARG A 160 -2.76 23.02 -0.50
CA ARG A 160 -4.23 23.07 -0.57
C ARG A 160 -4.90 22.77 0.77
N THR A 161 -4.20 22.08 1.67
CA THR A 161 -4.71 21.60 2.95
C THR A 161 -3.94 22.21 4.13
N GLY A 162 -4.45 22.02 5.35
CA GLY A 162 -3.83 22.56 6.56
C GLY A 162 -3.75 24.08 6.63
N VAL A 163 -4.57 24.78 5.83
CA VAL A 163 -4.56 26.26 5.74
C VAL A 163 -4.94 26.94 7.03
N ASN A 164 -5.67 26.26 7.91
CA ASN A 164 -6.10 26.78 9.21
C ASN A 164 -5.20 26.34 10.37
N SER A 165 -4.07 25.71 10.10
CA SER A 165 -3.17 25.16 11.14
C SER A 165 -2.49 26.21 12.02
N GLY A 166 -2.57 27.51 11.68
CA GLY A 166 -1.95 28.59 12.45
C GLY A 166 -0.42 28.63 12.34
N ARG A 167 0.16 27.96 11.34
CA ARG A 167 1.59 28.03 11.05
C ARG A 167 1.99 29.45 10.62
N PRO A 168 3.26 29.87 10.84
CA PRO A 168 3.79 31.12 10.30
C PRO A 168 3.57 31.23 8.79
N GLU A 169 3.36 32.45 8.30
CA GLU A 169 3.28 32.72 6.86
C GLU A 169 4.67 33.00 6.26
N GLN A 170 5.63 32.22 6.69
CA GLN A 170 7.02 32.23 6.23
C GLN A 170 7.65 30.89 6.48
N GLY A 171 8.60 30.50 5.65
CA GLY A 171 9.35 29.25 5.77
C GLY A 171 10.27 29.09 4.56
N ASP A 172 11.06 28.03 4.57
CA ASP A 172 12.02 27.71 3.53
C ASP A 172 11.74 26.30 2.97
N TRP A 173 11.17 26.26 1.77
CA TRP A 173 10.85 25.02 1.08
C TRP A 173 12.05 24.08 0.94
N ASN A 174 13.23 24.62 0.71
CA ASN A 174 14.44 23.81 0.59
C ASN A 174 14.83 23.16 1.91
N LYS A 175 14.65 23.86 3.03
CA LYS A 175 14.86 23.30 4.36
C LYS A 175 13.87 22.18 4.65
N TYR A 176 12.61 22.35 4.25
CA TYR A 176 11.62 21.30 4.39
C TYR A 176 12.01 20.03 3.61
N LEU A 177 12.45 20.18 2.36
CA LEU A 177 12.90 19.04 1.57
C LEU A 177 14.15 18.35 2.15
N ASP A 178 15.08 19.14 2.68
CA ASP A 178 16.26 18.59 3.38
C ASP A 178 15.86 17.89 4.70
N TYR A 179 14.89 18.44 5.44
CA TYR A 179 14.29 17.81 6.62
C TYR A 179 13.68 16.43 6.26
N MET A 180 12.88 16.37 5.22
CA MET A 180 12.26 15.12 4.72
C MET A 180 13.33 14.10 4.28
N ASP A 181 14.32 14.50 3.48
CA ASP A 181 15.42 13.63 3.04
C ASP A 181 16.23 13.09 4.23
N ASN A 182 16.44 13.88 5.28
CA ASN A 182 17.13 13.44 6.48
C ASN A 182 16.29 12.44 7.30
N GLN A 183 14.98 12.65 7.41
CA GLN A 183 14.06 11.68 8.02
C GLN A 183 14.08 10.33 7.25
N LEU A 184 14.06 10.38 5.93
CA LEU A 184 14.18 9.17 5.09
C LEU A 184 15.52 8.47 5.30
N ARG A 185 16.61 9.22 5.45
CA ARG A 185 17.92 8.64 5.77
C ARG A 185 17.91 7.91 7.11
N GLU A 186 17.27 8.47 8.14
CA GLU A 186 17.11 7.80 9.44
C GLU A 186 16.36 6.47 9.28
N LEU A 187 15.23 6.48 8.58
CA LEU A 187 14.39 5.29 8.34
C LEU A 187 15.13 4.22 7.53
N LEU A 188 15.95 4.62 6.54
CA LEU A 188 16.69 3.70 5.68
C LEU A 188 17.98 3.16 6.30
N THR A 189 18.49 3.76 7.38
CA THR A 189 19.75 3.34 8.00
C THR A 189 19.61 2.81 9.43
N GLY A 190 18.50 3.12 10.11
CA GLY A 190 18.28 2.77 11.51
C GLY A 190 17.43 1.52 11.77
N TYR A 191 16.72 1.02 10.76
CA TYR A 191 15.64 0.02 10.93
C TYR A 191 15.93 -1.31 10.20
N GLY A 192 17.16 -1.55 9.78
CA GLY A 192 17.56 -2.73 9.02
C GLY A 192 17.08 -2.67 7.57
N GLU A 193 16.97 -3.83 6.92
CA GLU A 193 16.43 -3.91 5.56
C GLU A 193 14.92 -3.65 5.57
N ILE A 194 14.46 -2.68 4.77
CA ILE A 194 13.04 -2.38 4.58
C ILE A 194 12.60 -2.67 3.15
N GLY A 195 11.32 -2.96 2.96
CA GLY A 195 10.73 -3.23 1.64
C GLY A 195 10.67 -2.00 0.76
N GLY A 196 10.48 -0.82 1.35
CA GLY A 196 10.43 0.44 0.60
C GLY A 196 9.75 1.58 1.33
N ILE A 197 9.60 2.67 0.59
CA ILE A 197 8.89 3.89 1.03
C ILE A 197 7.61 4.05 0.21
N TRP A 198 6.52 4.25 0.90
CA TRP A 198 5.19 4.56 0.38
C TRP A 198 4.91 6.05 0.60
N PHE A 199 5.09 6.87 -0.43
CA PHE A 199 4.87 8.31 -0.34
C PHE A 199 3.41 8.69 -0.54
N ASP A 200 3.02 9.81 0.11
CA ASP A 200 1.72 10.44 -0.07
C ASP A 200 1.80 11.95 0.15
N GLY A 201 0.82 12.70 -0.35
CA GLY A 201 0.67 14.12 -0.08
C GLY A 201 1.29 15.05 -1.13
N MET A 202 1.98 14.54 -2.15
CA MET A 202 2.51 15.39 -3.24
C MET A 202 1.39 16.18 -3.95
N TRP A 203 0.20 15.61 -4.03
CA TRP A 203 -0.99 16.22 -4.61
C TRP A 203 -1.42 17.53 -3.92
N ASP A 204 -0.95 17.80 -2.70
CA ASP A 204 -1.21 19.05 -1.96
C ASP A 204 -0.51 20.26 -2.62
N LYS A 205 0.66 20.03 -3.21
CA LYS A 205 1.47 21.04 -3.93
C LYS A 205 1.96 20.47 -5.27
N PRO A 206 1.08 20.22 -6.24
CA PRO A 206 1.41 19.49 -7.47
C PRO A 206 2.43 20.23 -8.37
N ASP A 207 2.50 21.56 -8.24
CA ASP A 207 3.38 22.41 -9.05
C ASP A 207 4.72 22.73 -8.36
N ALA A 208 4.95 22.21 -7.15
CA ALA A 208 6.21 22.44 -6.43
C ALA A 208 7.34 21.58 -6.99
N ASP A 209 8.55 22.09 -6.95
CA ASP A 209 9.74 21.25 -7.17
C ASP A 209 10.00 20.41 -5.92
N TRP A 210 9.62 19.14 -5.98
CA TRP A 210 9.80 18.16 -4.92
C TRP A 210 11.19 17.52 -4.91
N ARG A 211 12.06 17.86 -5.86
CA ARG A 211 13.39 17.26 -6.03
C ARG A 211 13.35 15.71 -6.08
N LEU A 212 12.31 15.13 -6.70
CA LEU A 212 12.03 13.68 -6.67
C LEU A 212 13.24 12.83 -7.09
N ALA A 213 13.96 13.23 -8.13
CA ALA A 213 15.16 12.51 -8.57
C ALA A 213 16.23 12.41 -7.46
N ARG A 214 16.39 13.45 -6.64
CA ARG A 214 17.31 13.45 -5.49
C ARG A 214 16.81 12.52 -4.39
N THR A 215 15.54 12.66 -4.02
CA THR A 215 14.93 11.88 -2.92
C THR A 215 14.85 10.39 -3.27
N TYR A 216 14.41 10.04 -4.49
CA TYR A 216 14.35 8.65 -4.94
C TYR A 216 15.75 8.05 -5.11
N GLY A 217 16.70 8.84 -5.65
CA GLY A 217 18.12 8.46 -5.75
C GLY A 217 18.75 8.23 -4.37
N LEU A 218 18.39 9.00 -3.34
CA LEU A 218 18.81 8.78 -1.97
C LEU A 218 18.33 7.41 -1.45
N ILE A 219 17.06 7.08 -1.64
CA ILE A 219 16.48 5.80 -1.20
C ILE A 219 17.22 4.63 -1.86
N HIS A 220 17.31 4.62 -3.18
CA HIS A 220 17.98 3.55 -3.92
C HIS A 220 19.48 3.44 -3.65
N SER A 221 20.16 4.57 -3.32
CA SER A 221 21.57 4.54 -2.96
C SER A 221 21.84 3.93 -1.59
N LEU A 222 20.92 4.13 -0.63
CA LEU A 222 21.03 3.59 0.72
C LEU A 222 20.61 2.13 0.82
N GLN A 223 19.52 1.78 0.13
CA GLN A 223 19.01 0.41 0.06
C GLN A 223 18.54 0.11 -1.37
N PRO A 224 19.40 -0.50 -2.23
CA PRO A 224 19.04 -0.75 -3.64
C PRO A 224 17.80 -1.62 -3.85
N ALA A 225 17.46 -2.49 -2.88
CA ALA A 225 16.25 -3.31 -2.92
C ALA A 225 15.00 -2.61 -2.39
N ALA A 226 15.14 -1.46 -1.70
CA ALA A 226 13.99 -0.71 -1.21
C ALA A 226 13.23 -0.07 -2.36
N MET A 227 11.94 -0.34 -2.42
CA MET A 227 11.07 0.14 -3.49
C MET A 227 10.47 1.51 -3.16
N VAL A 228 10.26 2.30 -4.19
CA VAL A 228 9.60 3.61 -4.10
C VAL A 228 8.25 3.55 -4.79
N GLY A 229 7.21 3.96 -4.08
CA GLY A 229 5.90 4.23 -4.66
C GLY A 229 5.32 5.52 -4.10
N SER A 230 4.48 6.19 -4.86
CA SER A 230 3.90 7.47 -4.46
C SER A 230 2.43 7.60 -4.86
N ASN A 231 1.58 7.95 -3.90
CA ASN A 231 0.15 8.17 -4.08
C ASN A 231 -0.13 9.59 -4.57
N HIS A 232 0.53 10.01 -5.65
CA HIS A 232 0.37 11.33 -6.26
C HIS A 232 -0.78 11.40 -7.28
N HIS A 233 -1.43 10.27 -7.57
CA HIS A 233 -2.58 10.15 -8.48
C HIS A 233 -2.26 10.47 -9.95
N LEU A 234 -1.00 10.33 -10.34
CA LEU A 234 -0.50 10.54 -11.69
C LEU A 234 0.14 9.25 -12.23
N LYS A 235 0.65 9.29 -13.47
CA LYS A 235 1.55 8.24 -13.97
C LYS A 235 2.82 8.22 -13.12
N PRO A 236 3.42 7.03 -12.90
CA PRO A 236 4.68 6.92 -12.18
C PRO A 236 5.76 7.83 -12.75
N PHE A 237 6.50 8.48 -11.85
CA PHE A 237 7.69 9.23 -12.18
C PHE A 237 8.92 8.32 -12.28
N ASP A 238 9.96 8.83 -12.91
CA ASP A 238 11.24 8.11 -13.00
C ASP A 238 11.81 7.87 -11.60
N GLY A 239 12.19 6.63 -11.30
CA GLY A 239 12.64 6.19 -9.98
C GLY A 239 11.54 5.57 -9.10
N GLU A 240 10.30 5.52 -9.54
CA GLU A 240 9.25 4.74 -8.86
C GLU A 240 9.29 3.27 -9.28
N ASP A 241 8.92 2.38 -8.35
CA ASP A 241 9.03 0.94 -8.49
C ASP A 241 7.69 0.22 -8.55
N PHE A 242 6.62 0.89 -8.10
CA PHE A 242 5.25 0.40 -8.18
C PHE A 242 4.26 1.56 -8.27
N GLN A 243 3.12 1.29 -8.89
CA GLN A 243 2.02 2.25 -9.08
C GLN A 243 0.87 1.94 -8.14
N MET A 244 0.29 2.99 -7.56
CA MET A 244 -0.76 2.89 -6.56
C MET A 244 -2.12 3.35 -7.07
N PHE A 245 -3.18 2.75 -6.51
CA PHE A 245 -4.57 3.11 -6.75
C PHE A 245 -5.30 3.15 -5.39
N GLU A 246 -5.71 4.34 -4.96
CA GLU A 246 -6.38 4.50 -3.67
C GLU A 246 -7.88 4.22 -3.80
N LYS A 247 -8.35 3.23 -3.02
CA LYS A 247 -9.77 2.79 -2.95
C LYS A 247 -10.38 2.41 -4.31
N ASP A 248 -9.54 2.21 -5.33
CA ASP A 248 -9.96 1.81 -6.68
C ASP A 248 -9.09 0.66 -7.20
N LEU A 249 -9.68 -0.19 -8.03
CA LEU A 249 -8.92 -1.18 -8.78
C LEU A 249 -8.16 -0.50 -9.93
N PRO A 250 -7.01 -1.05 -10.38
CA PRO A 250 -6.27 -0.50 -11.50
C PRO A 250 -7.15 -0.23 -12.73
N GLY A 251 -7.01 0.96 -13.29
CA GLY A 251 -7.82 1.40 -14.42
C GLY A 251 -9.23 1.90 -14.08
N LYS A 252 -9.56 2.00 -12.79
CA LYS A 252 -10.81 2.59 -12.30
C LYS A 252 -10.52 3.89 -11.55
N ASN A 253 -11.53 4.76 -11.51
CA ASN A 253 -11.56 5.98 -10.71
C ASN A 253 -13.00 6.23 -10.24
N THR A 254 -13.55 5.29 -9.46
CA THR A 254 -14.92 5.32 -8.99
C THR A 254 -15.08 6.16 -7.72
N THR A 255 -14.00 6.25 -6.94
CA THR A 255 -13.94 7.05 -5.71
C THR A 255 -13.43 8.47 -5.94
N GLY A 256 -12.80 8.73 -7.08
CA GLY A 256 -12.20 10.01 -7.41
C GLY A 256 -10.77 10.21 -6.90
N PHE A 257 -10.23 9.26 -6.12
CA PHE A 257 -8.86 9.36 -5.58
C PHE A 257 -7.78 8.92 -6.56
N SER A 258 -8.07 8.00 -7.47
CA SER A 258 -7.06 7.42 -8.38
C SER A 258 -6.67 8.32 -9.55
N GLY A 259 -7.20 9.53 -9.64
CA GLY A 259 -6.83 10.52 -10.64
C GLY A 259 -7.04 10.02 -12.09
N ARG A 260 -5.97 10.00 -12.88
CA ARG A 260 -5.98 9.40 -14.22
C ARG A 260 -5.72 7.91 -14.12
N SER A 261 -6.68 7.12 -14.55
CA SER A 261 -6.73 5.67 -14.43
C SER A 261 -5.80 4.90 -15.39
N GLU A 262 -4.79 5.54 -15.97
CA GLU A 262 -3.85 4.85 -16.86
C GLU A 262 -2.94 3.88 -16.07
N VAL A 263 -3.00 2.60 -16.43
CA VAL A 263 -2.19 1.56 -15.84
C VAL A 263 -0.84 1.49 -16.55
N GLY A 264 0.24 1.66 -15.78
CA GLY A 264 1.62 1.56 -16.26
C GLY A 264 2.14 0.11 -16.31
N ALA A 265 3.44 -0.02 -16.59
CA ALA A 265 4.13 -1.31 -16.65
C ALA A 265 4.74 -1.76 -15.32
N LEU A 266 4.76 -0.89 -14.29
CA LEU A 266 5.29 -1.21 -12.98
C LEU A 266 4.36 -2.20 -12.23
N PRO A 267 4.85 -2.88 -11.20
CA PRO A 267 4.01 -3.56 -10.23
C PRO A 267 2.88 -2.66 -9.73
N LEU A 268 1.69 -3.22 -9.53
CA LEU A 268 0.49 -2.47 -9.15
C LEU A 268 0.09 -2.79 -7.71
N GLU A 269 -0.41 -1.78 -7.01
CA GLU A 269 -1.00 -1.93 -5.69
C GLU A 269 -2.31 -1.14 -5.61
N THR A 270 -3.33 -1.71 -5.00
CA THR A 270 -4.53 -0.99 -4.57
C THR A 270 -4.64 -1.06 -3.06
N CYS A 271 -5.08 0.01 -2.42
CA CYS A 271 -5.31 0.04 -0.98
C CYS A 271 -6.77 0.36 -0.66
N GLU A 272 -7.26 -0.22 0.43
CA GLU A 272 -8.63 -0.02 0.92
C GLU A 272 -8.68 -0.16 2.44
N THR A 273 -9.69 0.43 3.05
CA THR A 273 -9.94 0.39 4.49
C THR A 273 -10.90 -0.74 4.88
N MET A 274 -10.78 -1.25 6.11
CA MET A 274 -11.74 -2.23 6.65
C MET A 274 -13.08 -1.58 7.07
N ASN A 275 -13.08 -0.27 7.29
CA ASN A 275 -14.24 0.60 7.52
C ASN A 275 -14.18 1.79 6.55
N ASP A 276 -14.67 2.98 6.91
CA ASP A 276 -14.60 4.16 6.03
C ASP A 276 -13.32 4.99 6.24
N ALA A 277 -12.74 4.96 7.46
CA ALA A 277 -11.59 5.76 7.85
C ALA A 277 -10.25 5.01 7.72
N TRP A 278 -9.15 5.73 7.42
CA TRP A 278 -7.80 5.17 7.47
C TRP A 278 -7.30 5.07 8.91
N GLY A 279 -7.28 6.17 9.66
CA GLY A 279 -6.94 6.18 11.08
C GLY A 279 -8.13 5.80 11.98
N TYR A 280 -7.84 5.56 13.26
CA TYR A 280 -8.88 5.22 14.22
C TYR A 280 -10.00 6.26 14.27
N ASN A 281 -11.23 5.81 14.08
CA ASN A 281 -12.45 6.60 14.22
C ASN A 281 -13.45 5.84 15.08
N SER A 282 -13.67 6.31 16.31
CA SER A 282 -14.55 5.67 17.28
C SER A 282 -16.03 5.67 16.87
N ASN A 283 -16.42 6.58 15.98
CA ASN A 283 -17.79 6.72 15.48
C ASN A 283 -18.06 5.89 14.23
N ASP A 284 -17.01 5.42 13.56
CA ASP A 284 -17.14 4.62 12.34
C ASP A 284 -17.42 3.15 12.70
N LYS A 285 -18.62 2.71 12.35
CA LYS A 285 -19.12 1.35 12.55
C LYS A 285 -19.49 0.66 11.24
N HIS A 286 -19.09 1.22 10.10
CA HIS A 286 -19.38 0.69 8.78
C HIS A 286 -18.32 -0.34 8.35
N PHE A 287 -18.19 -1.43 9.12
CA PHE A 287 -17.20 -2.47 8.82
C PHE A 287 -17.57 -3.25 7.56
N LYS A 288 -16.62 -3.34 6.63
CA LYS A 288 -16.74 -4.20 5.46
C LYS A 288 -16.76 -5.67 5.89
N SER A 289 -17.63 -6.46 5.29
CA SER A 289 -17.72 -7.90 5.58
C SER A 289 -16.48 -8.65 5.06
N THR A 290 -16.20 -9.81 5.65
CA THR A 290 -15.16 -10.73 5.20
C THR A 290 -15.31 -11.04 3.70
N THR A 291 -16.54 -11.28 3.23
CA THR A 291 -16.83 -11.53 1.81
C THR A 291 -16.42 -10.36 0.92
N GLN A 292 -16.77 -9.13 1.29
CA GLN A 292 -16.38 -7.95 0.53
C GLN A 292 -14.87 -7.80 0.41
N LEU A 293 -14.14 -8.04 1.50
CA LEU A 293 -12.67 -7.91 1.53
C LEU A 293 -11.98 -9.02 0.73
N ILE A 294 -12.44 -10.27 0.84
CA ILE A 294 -11.92 -11.38 0.03
C ILE A 294 -12.19 -11.13 -1.45
N GLN A 295 -13.40 -10.72 -1.81
CA GLN A 295 -13.74 -10.42 -3.21
C GLN A 295 -12.94 -9.24 -3.75
N TYR A 296 -12.61 -8.26 -2.90
CA TYR A 296 -11.74 -7.15 -3.31
C TYR A 296 -10.29 -7.63 -3.56
N LEU A 297 -9.73 -8.45 -2.65
CA LEU A 297 -8.42 -9.09 -2.82
C LEU A 297 -8.33 -9.88 -4.13
N VAL A 298 -9.34 -10.71 -4.39
CA VAL A 298 -9.41 -11.53 -5.61
C VAL A 298 -9.51 -10.65 -6.86
N LYS A 299 -10.33 -9.60 -6.83
CA LYS A 299 -10.44 -8.64 -7.92
C LYS A 299 -9.13 -7.88 -8.13
N ALA A 300 -8.43 -7.49 -7.07
CA ALA A 300 -7.10 -6.87 -7.17
C ALA A 300 -6.12 -7.82 -7.86
N ALA A 301 -6.03 -9.09 -7.42
CA ALA A 301 -5.17 -10.08 -8.04
C ALA A 301 -5.50 -10.31 -9.53
N GLY A 302 -6.80 -10.38 -9.89
CA GLY A 302 -7.27 -10.50 -11.27
C GLY A 302 -6.95 -9.28 -12.13
N ASN A 303 -6.80 -8.09 -11.53
CA ASN A 303 -6.31 -6.87 -12.17
C ASN A 303 -4.78 -6.73 -12.05
N ASN A 304 -4.07 -7.80 -11.74
CA ASN A 304 -2.62 -7.88 -11.61
C ASN A 304 -2.02 -6.98 -10.51
N ALA A 305 -2.81 -6.62 -9.49
CA ALA A 305 -2.41 -5.77 -8.38
C ALA A 305 -2.27 -6.53 -7.07
N ASN A 306 -1.46 -5.97 -6.18
CA ASN A 306 -1.48 -6.30 -4.76
C ASN A 306 -2.67 -5.61 -4.10
N PHE A 307 -3.13 -6.17 -2.99
CA PHE A 307 -4.10 -5.55 -2.10
C PHE A 307 -3.45 -5.19 -0.77
N LEU A 308 -3.45 -3.92 -0.43
CA LEU A 308 -2.96 -3.38 0.84
C LEU A 308 -4.18 -2.98 1.69
N LEU A 309 -4.51 -3.81 2.70
CA LEU A 309 -5.72 -3.66 3.52
C LEU A 309 -5.41 -2.94 4.82
N ASN A 310 -6.11 -1.84 5.09
CA ASN A 310 -5.80 -0.92 6.18
C ASN A 310 -6.55 -1.22 7.48
N VAL A 311 -5.81 -1.07 8.59
CA VAL A 311 -6.33 -0.94 9.95
C VAL A 311 -5.89 0.39 10.57
N GLY A 312 -6.74 0.97 11.43
CA GLY A 312 -6.43 2.16 12.24
C GLY A 312 -6.38 1.79 13.71
N PRO A 313 -5.21 1.54 14.30
CA PRO A 313 -5.10 1.19 15.71
C PRO A 313 -5.58 2.30 16.65
N MET A 314 -6.14 1.90 17.78
CA MET A 314 -6.56 2.77 18.87
C MET A 314 -5.36 3.47 19.53
N PRO A 315 -5.57 4.57 20.27
CA PRO A 315 -4.48 5.33 20.90
C PRO A 315 -3.69 4.54 21.95
N ASN A 316 -4.27 3.48 22.51
CA ASN A 316 -3.58 2.57 23.44
C ASN A 316 -2.68 1.53 22.75
N GLY A 317 -2.66 1.48 21.41
CA GLY A 317 -1.86 0.55 20.62
C GLY A 317 -2.55 -0.77 20.26
N LYS A 318 -3.83 -0.95 20.59
CA LYS A 318 -4.60 -2.12 20.14
C LYS A 318 -5.23 -1.92 18.77
N ILE A 319 -5.27 -2.98 17.99
CA ILE A 319 -6.13 -3.08 16.80
C ILE A 319 -7.53 -3.47 17.25
N GLN A 320 -8.57 -2.86 16.68
CA GLN A 320 -9.96 -3.10 17.02
C GLN A 320 -10.33 -4.59 16.89
N PRO A 321 -11.05 -5.18 17.86
CA PRO A 321 -11.40 -6.60 17.82
C PRO A 321 -12.14 -7.03 16.55
N GLU A 322 -12.98 -6.16 16.01
CA GLU A 322 -13.74 -6.38 14.79
C GLU A 322 -12.80 -6.60 13.59
N PHE A 323 -11.71 -5.81 13.52
CA PHE A 323 -10.69 -5.99 12.48
C PHE A 323 -9.93 -7.30 12.65
N VAL A 324 -9.52 -7.63 13.88
CA VAL A 324 -8.80 -8.87 14.18
C VAL A 324 -9.65 -10.09 13.78
N GLN A 325 -10.93 -10.10 14.15
CA GLN A 325 -11.85 -11.19 13.79
C GLN A 325 -12.00 -11.35 12.27
N THR A 326 -12.17 -10.23 11.56
CA THR A 326 -12.31 -10.24 10.11
C THR A 326 -11.03 -10.70 9.43
N LEU A 327 -9.86 -10.27 9.91
CA LEU A 327 -8.56 -10.68 9.37
C LEU A 327 -8.31 -12.18 9.57
N HIS A 328 -8.68 -12.75 10.72
CA HIS A 328 -8.64 -14.22 10.91
C HIS A 328 -9.50 -14.96 9.88
N ALA A 329 -10.73 -14.48 9.64
CA ALA A 329 -11.62 -15.11 8.65
C ALA A 329 -11.07 -14.98 7.21
N VAL A 330 -10.41 -13.87 6.88
CA VAL A 330 -9.68 -13.73 5.60
C VAL A 330 -8.51 -14.73 5.55
N GLY A 331 -7.78 -14.88 6.64
CA GLY A 331 -6.69 -15.87 6.77
C GLY A 331 -7.14 -17.30 6.55
N ASP A 332 -8.27 -17.69 7.12
CA ASP A 332 -8.89 -19.01 6.90
C ASP A 332 -9.20 -19.26 5.41
N TRP A 333 -9.71 -18.25 4.72
CA TRP A 333 -9.95 -18.34 3.29
C TRP A 333 -8.63 -18.44 2.50
N MET A 334 -7.63 -17.60 2.85
CA MET A 334 -6.31 -17.61 2.22
C MET A 334 -5.57 -18.93 2.44
N GLY A 335 -5.73 -19.58 3.60
CA GLY A 335 -5.17 -20.89 3.87
C GLY A 335 -5.68 -21.97 2.90
N ARG A 336 -6.93 -21.86 2.45
CA ARG A 336 -7.53 -22.80 1.48
C ARG A 336 -7.31 -22.41 0.03
N ASN A 337 -7.31 -21.12 -0.28
CA ASN A 337 -7.38 -20.59 -1.64
C ASN A 337 -6.14 -19.79 -2.08
N GLY A 338 -5.18 -19.55 -1.20
CA GLY A 338 -4.02 -18.69 -1.48
C GLY A 338 -3.19 -19.10 -2.69
N GLU A 339 -3.27 -20.37 -3.12
CA GLU A 339 -2.66 -20.84 -4.37
C GLU A 339 -3.15 -20.03 -5.59
N SER A 340 -4.43 -19.64 -5.60
CA SER A 340 -5.04 -18.89 -6.70
C SER A 340 -4.73 -17.38 -6.66
N VAL A 341 -4.06 -16.91 -5.58
CA VAL A 341 -3.72 -15.49 -5.35
C VAL A 341 -2.22 -15.26 -5.42
N TYR A 342 -1.44 -15.90 -4.51
CA TYR A 342 0.01 -15.67 -4.44
C TYR A 342 0.75 -16.11 -5.69
N GLY A 343 1.75 -15.33 -6.12
CA GLY A 343 2.58 -15.63 -7.26
C GLY A 343 1.83 -15.68 -8.59
N THR A 344 0.59 -15.17 -8.62
CA THR A 344 -0.21 -15.10 -9.84
C THR A 344 0.01 -13.78 -10.59
N ARG A 345 -0.46 -13.77 -11.83
CA ARG A 345 -0.68 -12.57 -12.64
C ARG A 345 -2.16 -12.52 -13.03
N GLY A 346 -2.62 -11.36 -13.51
CA GLY A 346 -3.95 -11.26 -14.10
C GLY A 346 -4.13 -12.32 -15.17
N GLY A 347 -5.29 -12.99 -15.16
CA GLY A 347 -5.57 -14.10 -16.07
C GLY A 347 -5.96 -13.63 -17.47
N PRO A 348 -6.19 -14.58 -18.39
CA PRO A 348 -6.45 -14.29 -19.80
C PRO A 348 -7.85 -13.74 -20.07
N VAL A 349 -8.74 -13.77 -19.09
CA VAL A 349 -10.11 -13.24 -19.24
C VAL A 349 -10.19 -11.88 -18.54
N THR A 350 -10.55 -10.85 -19.29
CA THR A 350 -10.80 -9.52 -18.72
C THR A 350 -11.87 -9.60 -17.62
N PRO A 351 -11.70 -8.89 -16.49
CA PRO A 351 -12.66 -8.86 -15.40
C PRO A 351 -14.10 -8.61 -15.86
N ARG A 352 -15.05 -9.36 -15.32
CA ARG A 352 -16.47 -9.34 -15.68
C ARG A 352 -17.32 -9.25 -14.39
N PRO A 353 -18.61 -8.93 -14.49
CA PRO A 353 -19.51 -8.93 -13.32
C PRO A 353 -19.48 -10.25 -12.53
N TRP A 354 -19.37 -11.39 -13.19
CA TRP A 354 -19.29 -12.70 -12.54
C TRP A 354 -17.99 -12.92 -11.73
N GLY A 355 -16.90 -12.21 -12.04
CA GLY A 355 -15.62 -12.36 -11.36
C GLY A 355 -14.41 -12.05 -12.24
N VAL A 356 -13.29 -12.70 -11.92
CA VAL A 356 -11.98 -12.47 -12.53
C VAL A 356 -11.25 -13.78 -12.78
N THR A 357 -10.14 -13.70 -13.51
CA THR A 357 -9.19 -14.81 -13.62
C THR A 357 -7.80 -14.39 -13.15
N THR A 358 -7.09 -15.32 -12.52
CA THR A 358 -5.65 -15.23 -12.25
C THR A 358 -4.94 -16.39 -12.93
N GLN A 359 -3.61 -16.30 -13.08
CA GLN A 359 -2.86 -17.35 -13.75
C GLN A 359 -1.44 -17.55 -13.21
N LYS A 360 -0.97 -18.77 -13.35
CA LYS A 360 0.43 -19.22 -13.21
C LYS A 360 0.79 -20.11 -14.40
N PRO A 361 2.07 -20.42 -14.61
CA PRO A 361 2.46 -21.40 -15.63
C PRO A 361 1.66 -22.71 -15.49
N GLY A 362 0.95 -23.10 -16.53
CA GLY A 362 0.14 -24.31 -16.59
C GLY A 362 -1.21 -24.28 -15.87
N LYS A 363 -1.58 -23.16 -15.23
CA LYS A 363 -2.86 -23.04 -14.49
C LYS A 363 -3.53 -21.69 -14.71
N ILE A 364 -4.84 -21.73 -14.93
CA ILE A 364 -5.73 -20.55 -14.88
C ILE A 364 -6.71 -20.79 -13.75
N TYR A 365 -6.88 -19.83 -12.88
CA TYR A 365 -7.88 -19.84 -11.82
C TYR A 365 -9.03 -18.93 -12.22
N VAL A 366 -10.25 -19.49 -12.28
CA VAL A 366 -11.48 -18.74 -12.55
C VAL A 366 -12.18 -18.53 -11.23
N HIS A 367 -12.20 -17.29 -10.78
CA HIS A 367 -12.85 -16.84 -9.55
C HIS A 367 -14.28 -16.43 -9.85
N VAL A 368 -15.23 -17.26 -9.45
CA VAL A 368 -16.67 -17.03 -9.66
C VAL A 368 -17.24 -16.40 -8.39
N LEU A 369 -17.45 -15.09 -8.44
CA LEU A 369 -17.84 -14.26 -7.28
C LEU A 369 -19.34 -14.00 -7.23
N ASP A 370 -19.98 -13.82 -8.41
CA ASP A 370 -21.41 -13.51 -8.53
C ASP A 370 -21.94 -14.08 -9.85
N TRP A 371 -22.50 -15.28 -9.79
CA TRP A 371 -23.07 -15.96 -10.95
C TRP A 371 -24.13 -16.99 -10.54
N SER A 372 -25.36 -16.85 -11.05
CA SER A 372 -26.50 -17.69 -10.66
C SER A 372 -26.67 -18.93 -11.54
N ASP A 373 -26.27 -18.84 -12.83
CA ASP A 373 -26.52 -19.89 -13.78
C ASP A 373 -25.57 -21.10 -13.60
N GLU A 374 -25.96 -22.25 -14.13
CA GLU A 374 -25.11 -23.45 -14.11
C GLU A 374 -23.97 -23.37 -15.11
N LEU A 375 -24.13 -22.62 -16.21
CA LEU A 375 -23.15 -22.52 -17.27
C LEU A 375 -22.47 -21.14 -17.25
N LEU A 376 -21.13 -21.14 -17.16
CA LEU A 376 -20.33 -19.95 -17.33
C LEU A 376 -19.61 -19.98 -18.67
N ALA A 377 -19.89 -18.99 -19.52
CA ALA A 377 -19.21 -18.84 -20.80
C ALA A 377 -17.99 -17.92 -20.67
N LEU A 378 -16.83 -18.44 -21.09
CA LEU A 378 -15.57 -17.71 -21.17
C LEU A 378 -15.16 -17.56 -22.64
N PRO A 379 -14.34 -16.55 -23.00
CA PRO A 379 -13.65 -16.52 -24.27
C PRO A 379 -12.92 -17.83 -24.54
N LYS A 380 -12.57 -18.09 -25.80
CA LYS A 380 -11.85 -19.31 -26.15
C LYS A 380 -10.50 -19.36 -25.43
N LEU A 381 -10.35 -20.33 -24.54
CA LEU A 381 -9.13 -20.62 -23.82
C LEU A 381 -8.42 -21.79 -24.52
N ALA A 382 -7.22 -21.55 -25.05
CA ALA A 382 -6.47 -22.59 -25.71
C ALA A 382 -5.98 -23.65 -24.72
N ASN A 383 -6.02 -24.93 -25.16
CA ASN A 383 -5.35 -26.04 -24.47
C ASN A 383 -5.82 -26.32 -23.03
N VAL A 384 -7.08 -26.05 -22.67
CA VAL A 384 -7.64 -26.49 -21.39
C VAL A 384 -7.87 -27.98 -21.43
N ARG A 385 -7.16 -28.75 -20.58
CA ARG A 385 -7.23 -30.22 -20.49
C ARG A 385 -8.24 -30.68 -19.45
N SER A 386 -8.36 -30.01 -18.36
CA SER A 386 -9.25 -30.34 -17.24
C SER A 386 -9.64 -29.14 -16.44
N ALA A 387 -10.74 -29.24 -15.71
CA ALA A 387 -11.18 -28.29 -14.74
C ALA A 387 -11.59 -28.96 -13.44
N THR A 388 -11.22 -28.39 -12.31
CA THR A 388 -11.60 -28.85 -10.98
C THR A 388 -11.85 -27.66 -10.06
N VAL A 389 -12.67 -27.86 -9.02
CA VAL A 389 -12.83 -26.90 -7.94
C VAL A 389 -11.61 -26.95 -7.05
N LEU A 390 -10.99 -25.80 -6.77
CA LEU A 390 -9.85 -25.69 -5.85
C LEU A 390 -10.25 -26.19 -4.45
N GLY A 391 -9.36 -26.90 -3.79
CA GLY A 391 -9.57 -27.47 -2.45
C GLY A 391 -10.34 -28.78 -2.45
N SER A 392 -11.50 -28.88 -3.09
CA SER A 392 -12.28 -30.14 -3.12
C SER A 392 -11.82 -31.12 -4.19
N GLY A 393 -11.18 -30.66 -5.26
CA GLY A 393 -10.83 -31.46 -6.43
C GLY A 393 -12.04 -31.95 -7.24
N GLN A 394 -13.26 -31.51 -6.94
CA GLN A 394 -14.46 -31.85 -7.69
C GLN A 394 -14.28 -31.50 -9.16
N LYS A 395 -14.53 -32.47 -10.05
CA LYS A 395 -14.42 -32.24 -11.49
C LYS A 395 -15.50 -31.27 -11.97
N VAL A 396 -15.09 -30.36 -12.85
CA VAL A 396 -15.95 -29.42 -13.57
C VAL A 396 -15.96 -29.81 -15.04
N GLU A 397 -17.13 -29.93 -15.62
CA GLU A 397 -17.28 -30.21 -17.05
C GLU A 397 -16.85 -28.99 -17.86
N VAL A 398 -15.98 -29.21 -18.84
CA VAL A 398 -15.48 -28.21 -19.78
C VAL A 398 -15.87 -28.55 -21.18
N GLN A 399 -16.57 -27.71 -21.89
CA GLN A 399 -16.89 -27.87 -23.29
C GLN A 399 -16.25 -26.77 -24.14
N GLN A 400 -15.42 -27.11 -25.08
CA GLN A 400 -14.89 -26.21 -26.08
C GLN A 400 -15.92 -26.09 -27.21
N VAL A 401 -16.29 -24.85 -27.54
CA VAL A 401 -17.16 -24.50 -28.64
C VAL A 401 -16.45 -23.51 -29.57
N ASP A 402 -16.96 -23.28 -30.78
CA ASP A 402 -16.31 -22.39 -31.74
C ASP A 402 -16.05 -20.98 -31.18
N GLY A 403 -16.99 -20.46 -30.40
CA GLY A 403 -16.93 -19.09 -29.83
C GLY A 403 -16.32 -19.00 -28.43
N GLY A 404 -15.96 -20.10 -27.77
CA GLY A 404 -15.52 -20.00 -26.39
C GLY A 404 -15.29 -21.30 -25.65
N THR A 405 -15.16 -21.17 -24.33
CA THR A 405 -15.05 -22.26 -23.36
C THR A 405 -16.24 -22.21 -22.41
N LEU A 406 -17.04 -23.25 -22.32
CA LEU A 406 -18.15 -23.35 -21.39
C LEU A 406 -17.72 -24.20 -20.18
N LEU A 407 -18.03 -23.69 -18.99
CA LEU A 407 -17.82 -24.39 -17.72
C LEU A 407 -19.20 -24.69 -17.11
N ARG A 408 -19.46 -25.97 -16.78
CA ARG A 408 -20.64 -26.32 -15.97
C ARG A 408 -20.24 -26.20 -14.49
N LEU A 409 -20.71 -25.17 -13.84
CA LEU A 409 -20.38 -24.88 -12.46
C LEU A 409 -21.03 -25.89 -11.49
N PRO A 410 -20.39 -26.21 -10.37
CA PRO A 410 -20.97 -27.12 -9.36
C PRO A 410 -22.21 -26.49 -8.70
N ALA A 411 -23.17 -27.33 -8.28
CA ALA A 411 -24.36 -26.90 -7.59
C ALA A 411 -24.08 -26.32 -6.19
N GLY A 412 -23.10 -26.86 -5.47
CA GLY A 412 -22.66 -26.38 -4.14
C GLY A 412 -21.52 -25.39 -4.23
N ARG A 413 -21.78 -24.19 -4.76
CA ARG A 413 -20.77 -23.13 -4.88
C ARG A 413 -20.51 -22.45 -3.55
N ASP A 414 -19.24 -22.04 -3.31
CA ASP A 414 -18.90 -21.14 -2.22
C ASP A 414 -19.46 -19.73 -2.53
N ALA A 415 -20.21 -19.18 -1.59
CA ALA A 415 -20.84 -17.86 -1.75
C ALA A 415 -19.84 -16.71 -1.74
N VAL A 416 -18.63 -16.93 -1.23
CA VAL A 416 -17.57 -15.92 -1.19
C VAL A 416 -16.81 -15.89 -2.51
N ASP A 417 -16.32 -17.07 -2.94
CA ASP A 417 -15.58 -17.24 -4.19
C ASP A 417 -15.48 -18.74 -4.52
N THR A 418 -16.09 -19.15 -5.62
CA THR A 418 -15.89 -20.51 -6.14
C THR A 418 -14.72 -20.49 -7.13
N VAL A 419 -13.59 -21.06 -6.73
CA VAL A 419 -12.37 -21.08 -7.55
C VAL A 419 -12.32 -22.33 -8.40
N ILE A 420 -12.36 -22.18 -9.72
CA ILE A 420 -12.17 -23.26 -10.68
C ILE A 420 -10.73 -23.22 -11.21
N VAL A 421 -10.02 -24.33 -11.06
CA VAL A 421 -8.67 -24.51 -11.60
C VAL A 421 -8.76 -25.14 -12.97
N LEU A 422 -8.33 -24.41 -13.99
CA LEU A 422 -8.17 -24.94 -15.34
C LEU A 422 -6.71 -25.34 -15.54
N ALA A 423 -6.45 -26.64 -15.78
CA ALA A 423 -5.13 -27.09 -16.23
C ALA A 423 -4.99 -26.77 -17.73
N ALA A 424 -3.98 -25.99 -18.08
CA ALA A 424 -3.69 -25.58 -19.47
C ALA A 424 -2.24 -25.93 -19.82
N ASP A 425 -1.95 -26.21 -21.11
CA ASP A 425 -0.57 -26.35 -21.54
C ASP A 425 0.16 -25.01 -21.35
N GLY A 426 1.32 -25.05 -20.68
CA GLY A 426 2.18 -23.89 -20.57
C GLY A 426 2.65 -23.42 -21.95
N ARG A 427 2.59 -22.10 -22.18
CA ARG A 427 3.34 -21.47 -23.26
C ARG A 427 4.77 -21.24 -22.81
#